data_ce80aa63590e656afe02098941b45f57
#
_entry.id   ce80aa63590e656afe02098941b45f57
#
_cell.length_a   1.000
_cell.length_b   1.000
_cell.length_c   1.000
_cell.angle_alpha   90.00
_cell.angle_beta   90.00
_cell.angle_gamma   90.00
#
_symmetry.space_group_name_H-M   'P 1'
#
loop_
_entity.id
_entity.type
_entity.pdbx_description
1 polymer ?
#
loop_
_entity_poly.entity_id
_entity_poly.type
_entity_poly.pdbx_seq_one_letter_code
_entity_poly.pdbx_strand_id
1 'polypeptide(L)'
;MHHTLSVRNPGTEELRFGIGYHPAFNIPFDAAHTTTDYEFRFDQPESPVILDAYPNGLLTGKNHYQWKNQQAIPLTDDLFANDSFCMAGLRTKTVGIYEKDTGRHSVCNVEGYPYSLIWSAPAKPVRFVCIEPWQSLPGAEDDPQDWNQRAAAACLAPGEAWSTTLSTTFER
;
A
#
# COMPACT_ATOMS: atom_id res chain seq x y z
N MET A 1 -6.18 -0.30 -16.10
CA MET A 1 -7.42 -0.52 -15.34
C MET A 1 -7.63 0.67 -14.41
N HIS A 2 -8.87 1.15 -14.25
CA HIS A 2 -9.19 2.21 -13.31
C HIS A 2 -10.28 1.73 -12.36
N HIS A 3 -10.07 1.96 -11.07
CA HIS A 3 -11.01 1.61 -10.02
C HIS A 3 -11.27 2.85 -9.17
N THR A 4 -12.49 3.40 -9.23
CA THR A 4 -12.87 4.63 -8.52
C THR A 4 -13.71 4.29 -7.30
N LEU A 5 -13.33 4.87 -6.17
CA LEU A 5 -14.11 4.90 -4.93
C LEU A 5 -14.61 6.31 -4.70
N SER A 6 -15.86 6.42 -4.23
CA SER A 6 -16.48 7.69 -3.89
C SER A 6 -17.16 7.61 -2.53
N VAL A 7 -17.00 8.65 -1.74
CA VAL A 7 -17.66 8.83 -0.44
C VAL A 7 -18.41 10.13 -0.45
N ARG A 8 -19.65 10.14 0.06
CA ARG A 8 -20.47 11.34 0.23
C ARG A 8 -20.95 11.41 1.68
N ASN A 9 -20.91 12.59 2.24
CA ASN A 9 -21.52 12.88 3.54
C ASN A 9 -22.94 13.47 3.35
N PRO A 10 -24.02 12.68 3.46
CA PRO A 10 -25.39 13.21 3.38
C PRO A 10 -25.92 13.74 4.71
N GLY A 11 -25.12 13.65 5.78
CA GLY A 11 -25.49 14.04 7.14
C GLY A 11 -25.38 15.53 7.40
N THR A 12 -25.58 15.91 8.65
CA THR A 12 -25.51 17.29 9.16
C THR A 12 -24.24 17.54 9.97
N GLU A 13 -23.45 16.50 10.23
CA GLU A 13 -22.19 16.55 10.99
C GLU A 13 -21.02 16.09 10.13
N GLU A 14 -19.79 16.37 10.58
CA GLU A 14 -18.57 15.89 9.95
C GLU A 14 -18.55 14.36 9.90
N LEU A 15 -18.21 13.79 8.76
CA LEU A 15 -18.01 12.34 8.55
C LEU A 15 -16.52 12.04 8.53
N ARG A 16 -16.04 11.24 9.47
CA ARG A 16 -14.68 10.67 9.44
C ARG A 16 -14.72 9.21 9.03
N PHE A 17 -13.77 8.81 8.20
CA PHE A 17 -13.74 7.45 7.64
C PHE A 17 -12.32 7.00 7.28
N GLY A 18 -12.14 5.68 7.15
CA GLY A 18 -10.96 5.07 6.59
C GLY A 18 -11.25 4.50 5.21
N ILE A 19 -10.35 4.69 4.26
CA ILE A 19 -10.47 4.15 2.91
C ILE A 19 -9.11 3.93 2.26
N GLY A 20 -9.02 2.89 1.44
CA GLY A 20 -7.85 2.56 0.64
C GLY A 20 -8.16 1.45 -0.34
N TYR A 21 -7.18 1.10 -1.15
CA TYR A 21 -7.25 -0.02 -2.09
C TYR A 21 -6.36 -1.17 -1.58
N HIS A 22 -6.73 -2.39 -1.94
CA HIS A 22 -5.97 -3.58 -1.56
C HIS A 22 -5.89 -4.59 -2.75
N PRO A 23 -5.42 -4.15 -3.93
CA PRO A 23 -5.27 -5.05 -5.07
C PRO A 23 -4.14 -6.04 -4.83
N ALA A 24 -4.34 -7.28 -5.28
CA ALA A 24 -3.36 -8.34 -5.24
C ALA A 24 -2.97 -8.78 -6.66
N PHE A 25 -1.69 -9.06 -6.85
CA PHE A 25 -1.08 -9.49 -8.10
C PHE A 25 -0.46 -10.86 -7.92
N ASN A 26 -0.83 -11.83 -8.74
CA ASN A 26 -0.25 -13.17 -8.69
C ASN A 26 1.26 -13.15 -8.91
N ILE A 27 2.00 -13.92 -8.16
CA ILE A 27 3.43 -14.16 -8.29
C ILE A 27 3.67 -15.67 -8.21
N PRO A 28 4.43 -16.25 -9.13
CA PRO A 28 4.97 -15.65 -10.36
C PRO A 28 3.87 -15.39 -11.42
N PHE A 29 4.19 -14.60 -12.45
CA PHE A 29 3.27 -14.33 -13.57
C PHE A 29 3.06 -15.55 -14.44
N ASP A 30 3.98 -16.51 -14.42
CA ASP A 30 3.88 -17.80 -15.12
C ASP A 30 4.67 -18.90 -14.38
N ALA A 31 4.64 -20.10 -14.92
CA ALA A 31 5.26 -21.28 -14.30
C ALA A 31 6.78 -21.38 -14.50
N ALA A 32 7.37 -20.52 -15.34
CA ALA A 32 8.82 -20.54 -15.63
C ALA A 32 9.63 -19.74 -14.59
N HIS A 33 8.96 -18.92 -13.79
CA HIS A 33 9.59 -18.00 -12.85
C HIS A 33 9.27 -18.36 -11.39
N THR A 34 10.06 -17.79 -10.47
CA THR A 34 9.96 -17.97 -9.02
C THR A 34 9.86 -16.61 -8.33
N THR A 35 9.60 -16.59 -7.03
CA THR A 35 9.54 -15.34 -6.22
C THR A 35 10.75 -14.44 -6.44
N THR A 36 11.95 -15.01 -6.50
CA THR A 36 13.21 -14.25 -6.59
C THR A 36 13.46 -13.60 -7.95
N ASP A 37 12.65 -13.91 -8.96
CA ASP A 37 12.72 -13.29 -10.29
C ASP A 37 12.00 -11.95 -10.34
N TYR A 38 11.39 -11.52 -9.22
CA TYR A 38 10.62 -10.29 -9.12
C TYR A 38 11.25 -9.28 -8.17
N GLU A 39 10.86 -8.01 -8.36
CA GLU A 39 11.17 -6.92 -7.45
C GLU A 39 10.09 -5.85 -7.49
N PHE A 40 9.86 -5.18 -6.36
CA PHE A 40 9.11 -3.92 -6.36
C PHE A 40 10.00 -2.80 -6.91
N ARG A 41 9.41 -1.89 -7.69
CA ARG A 41 10.08 -0.67 -8.16
C ARG A 41 9.26 0.57 -7.88
N PHE A 42 9.98 1.61 -7.51
CA PHE A 42 9.53 2.99 -7.46
C PHE A 42 9.96 3.71 -8.76
N ASP A 43 9.24 4.75 -9.19
CA ASP A 43 9.64 5.54 -10.37
C ASP A 43 10.88 6.41 -10.10
N GLN A 44 11.21 6.64 -8.81
CA GLN A 44 12.43 7.33 -8.38
C GLN A 44 12.97 6.70 -7.09
N PRO A 45 14.25 6.97 -6.72
CA PRO A 45 14.80 6.48 -5.47
C PRO A 45 14.05 7.01 -4.25
N GLU A 46 13.70 6.13 -3.32
CA GLU A 46 12.92 6.42 -2.14
C GLU A 46 13.64 6.09 -0.83
N SER A 47 13.24 6.81 0.21
CA SER A 47 13.66 6.57 1.60
C SER A 47 12.43 6.66 2.50
N PRO A 48 11.48 5.73 2.40
CA PRO A 48 10.22 5.82 3.12
C PRO A 48 10.43 5.68 4.63
N VAL A 49 9.55 6.32 5.38
CA VAL A 49 9.29 5.95 6.76
C VAL A 49 8.37 4.72 6.74
N ILE A 50 8.80 3.63 7.34
CA ILE A 50 7.99 2.42 7.48
C ILE A 50 7.36 2.44 8.87
N LEU A 51 6.04 2.51 8.90
CA LEU A 51 5.26 2.46 10.13
C LEU A 51 5.10 1.00 10.54
N ASP A 52 5.58 0.65 11.74
CA ASP A 52 5.54 -0.72 12.22
C ASP A 52 4.13 -1.14 12.62
N ALA A 53 3.68 -2.27 12.09
CA ALA A 53 2.37 -2.86 12.36
C ALA A 53 2.43 -4.35 12.74
N TYR A 54 3.60 -4.85 13.10
CA TYR A 54 3.80 -6.24 13.50
C TYR A 54 3.46 -6.43 14.99
N PRO A 55 2.82 -7.55 15.39
CA PRO A 55 2.52 -8.76 14.58
C PRO A 55 1.08 -8.86 14.07
N ASN A 56 0.22 -7.91 14.35
CA ASN A 56 -1.24 -8.07 14.17
C ASN A 56 -1.86 -7.06 13.20
N GLY A 57 -1.04 -6.33 12.43
CA GLY A 57 -1.50 -5.31 11.49
C GLY A 57 -1.93 -3.99 12.16
N LEU A 58 -1.77 -3.86 13.47
CA LEU A 58 -2.02 -2.62 14.21
C LEU A 58 -0.72 -1.83 14.38
N LEU A 59 -0.81 -0.51 14.25
CA LEU A 59 0.36 0.36 14.40
C LEU A 59 0.89 0.31 15.83
N THR A 60 2.20 0.13 15.96
CA THR A 60 2.89 0.08 17.26
C THR A 60 3.43 1.42 17.73
N GLY A 61 3.32 2.46 16.91
CA GLY A 61 3.94 3.77 17.14
C GLY A 61 5.45 3.81 16.85
N LYS A 62 6.06 2.69 16.44
CA LYS A 62 7.48 2.62 16.05
C LYS A 62 7.61 2.87 14.56
N ASN A 63 8.80 3.36 14.16
CA ASN A 63 9.13 3.60 12.77
C ASN A 63 10.45 2.93 12.40
N HIS A 64 10.54 2.42 11.17
CA HIS A 64 11.72 1.84 10.59
C HIS A 64 12.20 2.63 9.38
N TYR A 65 13.52 2.62 9.11
CA TYR A 65 14.18 3.36 8.03
C TYR A 65 15.18 2.46 7.29
N GLN A 66 14.74 1.25 6.98
CA GLN A 66 15.65 0.22 6.42
C GLN A 66 16.00 0.46 4.97
N TRP A 67 15.13 1.15 4.20
CA TRP A 67 15.40 1.48 2.81
C TRP A 67 15.83 2.93 2.68
N LYS A 68 17.05 3.14 2.15
CA LYS A 68 17.62 4.47 1.95
C LYS A 68 18.05 4.60 0.50
N ASN A 69 17.46 5.58 -0.20
CA ASN A 69 17.73 5.87 -1.61
C ASN A 69 17.59 4.61 -2.50
N GLN A 70 16.55 3.82 -2.26
CA GLN A 70 16.27 2.59 -2.99
C GLN A 70 15.23 2.84 -4.07
N GLN A 71 15.51 2.40 -5.30
CA GLN A 71 14.52 2.42 -6.38
C GLN A 71 13.92 1.03 -6.63
N ALA A 72 14.58 -0.03 -6.21
CA ALA A 72 14.10 -1.40 -6.32
C ALA A 72 14.27 -2.15 -4.99
N ILE A 73 13.29 -2.98 -4.68
CA ILE A 73 13.28 -3.87 -3.51
C ILE A 73 13.11 -5.30 -4.04
N PRO A 74 14.14 -6.15 -3.99
CA PRO A 74 14.04 -7.54 -4.42
C PRO A 74 12.96 -8.28 -3.65
N LEU A 75 12.12 -9.03 -4.34
CA LEU A 75 11.15 -9.92 -3.70
C LEU A 75 11.87 -11.20 -3.26
N THR A 76 11.62 -11.61 -2.02
CA THR A 76 12.05 -12.89 -1.46
C THR A 76 10.91 -13.52 -0.68
N ASP A 77 10.97 -14.81 -0.45
CA ASP A 77 9.96 -15.53 0.34
C ASP A 77 9.92 -15.10 1.81
N ASP A 78 10.97 -14.43 2.29
CA ASP A 78 11.06 -13.93 3.66
C ASP A 78 10.78 -12.43 3.78
N LEU A 79 10.56 -11.72 2.68
CA LEU A 79 10.37 -10.26 2.70
C LEU A 79 9.26 -9.84 3.68
N PHE A 80 8.17 -10.60 3.71
CA PHE A 80 6.98 -10.31 4.52
C PHE A 80 6.90 -11.12 5.82
N ALA A 81 8.04 -11.63 6.33
CA ALA A 81 8.08 -12.40 7.58
C ALA A 81 7.58 -11.60 8.80
N ASN A 82 7.71 -10.28 8.74
CA ASN A 82 7.24 -9.33 9.77
C ASN A 82 6.05 -8.49 9.27
N ASP A 83 5.10 -9.14 8.55
CA ASP A 83 3.90 -8.48 8.02
C ASP A 83 4.19 -7.45 6.89
N SER A 84 3.35 -6.43 6.78
CA SER A 84 3.38 -5.44 5.70
C SER A 84 4.45 -4.37 5.92
N PHE A 85 4.79 -3.69 4.83
CA PHE A 85 5.55 -2.43 4.89
C PHE A 85 4.60 -1.27 4.64
N CYS A 86 4.11 -0.66 5.71
CA CYS A 86 3.30 0.55 5.64
C CYS A 86 4.21 1.76 5.46
N MET A 87 4.33 2.24 4.25
CA MET A 87 5.23 3.33 3.86
C MET A 87 4.53 4.69 3.90
N ALA A 88 5.17 5.67 4.55
CA ALA A 88 4.75 7.06 4.55
C ALA A 88 5.86 7.95 3.96
N GLY A 89 5.46 9.14 3.47
CA GLY A 89 6.40 10.14 2.95
C GLY A 89 7.02 9.78 1.59
N LEU A 90 6.39 8.90 0.83
CA LEU A 90 6.78 8.59 -0.55
C LEU A 90 6.63 9.82 -1.44
N ARG A 91 7.59 10.02 -2.34
CA ARG A 91 7.58 11.03 -3.40
C ARG A 91 7.33 10.40 -4.77
N THR A 92 7.49 9.08 -4.85
CA THR A 92 7.19 8.30 -6.05
C THR A 92 5.74 8.44 -6.45
N LYS A 93 5.47 8.48 -7.74
CA LYS A 93 4.11 8.49 -8.28
C LYS A 93 3.59 7.07 -8.52
N THR A 94 4.48 6.11 -8.64
CA THR A 94 4.13 4.73 -8.94
C THR A 94 4.90 3.74 -8.08
N VAL A 95 4.22 2.65 -7.73
CA VAL A 95 4.82 1.43 -7.19
C VAL A 95 4.38 0.27 -8.07
N GLY A 96 5.32 -0.55 -8.49
CA GLY A 96 5.04 -1.70 -9.34
C GLY A 96 5.77 -2.96 -8.90
N ILE A 97 5.25 -4.11 -9.32
CA ILE A 97 5.95 -5.40 -9.27
C ILE A 97 6.43 -5.75 -10.66
N TYR A 98 7.70 -6.03 -10.81
CA TYR A 98 8.40 -6.26 -12.07
C TYR A 98 9.08 -7.63 -12.08
N GLU A 99 8.94 -8.34 -13.18
CA GLU A 99 9.76 -9.50 -13.53
C GLU A 99 11.07 -9.01 -14.13
N LYS A 100 12.20 -9.41 -13.52
CA LYS A 100 13.50 -8.77 -13.78
C LYS A 100 14.07 -8.99 -15.16
N ASP A 101 13.90 -10.18 -15.73
CA ASP A 101 14.49 -10.58 -17.01
C ASP A 101 13.65 -10.17 -18.22
N THR A 102 12.34 -10.21 -18.12
CA THR A 102 11.41 -9.87 -19.23
C THR A 102 10.94 -8.42 -19.18
N GLY A 103 10.94 -7.80 -17.99
CA GLY A 103 10.38 -6.48 -17.77
C GLY A 103 8.85 -6.46 -17.68
N ARG A 104 8.16 -7.60 -17.75
CA ARG A 104 6.70 -7.68 -17.49
C ARG A 104 6.39 -7.11 -16.13
N HIS A 105 5.30 -6.38 -16.02
CA HIS A 105 4.99 -5.72 -14.76
C HIS A 105 3.51 -5.38 -14.57
N SER A 106 3.18 -5.14 -13.30
CA SER A 106 1.94 -4.50 -12.87
C SER A 106 2.29 -3.29 -12.02
N VAL A 107 1.79 -2.11 -12.38
CA VAL A 107 2.12 -0.84 -11.73
C VAL A 107 0.88 -0.12 -11.27
N CYS A 108 0.87 0.30 -10.01
CA CYS A 108 -0.15 1.14 -9.39
C CYS A 108 0.31 2.61 -9.34
N ASN A 109 -0.56 3.54 -9.72
CA ASN A 109 -0.37 4.95 -9.39
C ASN A 109 -0.68 5.16 -7.90
N VAL A 110 0.30 5.66 -7.16
CA VAL A 110 0.19 5.96 -5.72
C VAL A 110 0.28 7.46 -5.43
N GLU A 111 0.34 8.31 -6.47
CA GLU A 111 0.37 9.75 -6.33
C GLU A 111 -0.90 10.27 -5.62
N GLY A 112 -0.73 11.10 -4.61
CA GLY A 112 -1.82 11.67 -3.83
C GLY A 112 -2.33 10.80 -2.69
N TYR A 113 -1.76 9.60 -2.50
CA TYR A 113 -2.03 8.78 -1.32
C TYR A 113 -0.95 9.03 -0.26
N PRO A 114 -1.33 9.40 0.97
CA PRO A 114 -0.36 9.67 2.04
C PRO A 114 0.38 8.40 2.49
N TYR A 115 -0.21 7.23 2.26
CA TYR A 115 0.35 5.94 2.64
C TYR A 115 0.28 4.96 1.47
N SER A 116 1.29 4.11 1.36
CA SER A 116 1.27 2.98 0.44
C SER A 116 1.87 1.76 1.13
N LEU A 117 1.12 0.66 1.13
CA LEU A 117 1.59 -0.58 1.71
C LEU A 117 1.99 -1.54 0.61
N ILE A 118 3.01 -2.35 0.89
CA ILE A 118 3.28 -3.59 0.18
C ILE A 118 3.16 -4.75 1.16
N TRP A 119 2.51 -5.81 0.72
CA TRP A 119 2.22 -6.95 1.57
C TRP A 119 2.10 -8.27 0.78
N SER A 120 2.30 -9.36 1.46
CA SER A 120 1.87 -10.70 1.07
C SER A 120 1.57 -11.53 2.31
N ALA A 121 0.70 -12.52 2.18
CA ALA A 121 0.54 -13.51 3.23
C ALA A 121 1.87 -14.23 3.52
N PRO A 122 2.15 -14.59 4.79
CA PRO A 122 3.42 -15.23 5.20
C PRO A 122 3.50 -16.69 4.75
N ALA A 123 3.29 -16.94 3.45
CA ALA A 123 3.36 -18.26 2.83
C ALA A 123 4.63 -18.39 1.99
N LYS A 124 5.20 -19.58 1.93
CA LYS A 124 6.39 -19.90 1.12
C LYS A 124 6.05 -21.01 0.10
N PRO A 125 6.33 -20.81 -1.17
CA PRO A 125 6.77 -19.54 -1.79
C PRO A 125 5.65 -18.49 -1.78
N VAL A 126 6.02 -17.21 -1.92
CA VAL A 126 5.07 -16.10 -2.11
C VAL A 126 4.22 -16.39 -3.37
N ARG A 127 2.90 -16.25 -3.25
CA ARG A 127 1.95 -16.55 -4.33
C ARG A 127 1.28 -15.32 -4.92
N PHE A 128 1.33 -14.21 -4.22
CA PHE A 128 0.81 -12.92 -4.65
C PHE A 128 1.51 -11.81 -3.87
N VAL A 129 1.41 -10.60 -4.37
CA VAL A 129 1.81 -9.40 -3.64
C VAL A 129 0.71 -8.36 -3.74
N CYS A 130 0.55 -7.54 -2.70
CA CYS A 130 -0.36 -6.41 -2.70
C CYS A 130 0.42 -5.10 -2.81
N ILE A 131 -0.17 -4.12 -3.50
CA ILE A 131 0.29 -2.73 -3.54
C ILE A 131 -0.91 -1.87 -3.18
N GLU A 132 -0.89 -1.29 -1.99
CA GLU A 132 -2.08 -0.78 -1.32
C GLU A 132 -1.97 0.73 -1.05
N PRO A 133 -2.41 1.59 -1.97
CA PRO A 133 -2.48 3.03 -1.70
C PRO A 133 -3.67 3.34 -0.77
N TRP A 134 -3.40 3.99 0.36
CA TRP A 134 -4.37 4.29 1.41
C TRP A 134 -4.43 5.78 1.74
N GLN A 135 -5.66 6.26 2.01
CA GLN A 135 -5.93 7.62 2.50
C GLN A 135 -5.94 7.73 4.03
N SER A 136 -6.03 6.59 4.72
CA SER A 136 -6.02 6.51 6.16
C SER A 136 -5.06 5.42 6.62
N LEU A 137 -4.64 5.47 7.87
CA LEU A 137 -3.80 4.43 8.47
C LEU A 137 -4.65 3.27 9.04
N PRO A 138 -4.06 2.06 9.17
CA PRO A 138 -4.59 1.05 10.06
C PRO A 138 -4.67 1.61 11.48
N GLY A 139 -5.55 1.06 12.30
CA GLY A 139 -5.64 1.45 13.70
C GLY A 139 -4.39 1.08 14.50
N ALA A 140 -4.20 1.73 15.64
CA ALA A 140 -3.30 1.28 16.69
C ALA A 140 -4.08 0.47 17.74
N GLU A 141 -3.37 -0.30 18.57
CA GLU A 141 -4.00 -1.18 19.55
C GLU A 141 -4.85 -0.40 20.59
N ASP A 142 -4.45 0.82 20.90
CA ASP A 142 -5.09 1.74 21.82
C ASP A 142 -5.92 2.84 21.15
N ASP A 143 -6.16 2.73 19.84
CA ASP A 143 -6.97 3.72 19.12
C ASP A 143 -8.41 3.78 19.63
N PRO A 144 -8.99 4.98 19.69
CA PRO A 144 -10.39 5.15 20.01
C PRO A 144 -11.30 4.35 19.06
N GLN A 145 -12.35 3.74 19.61
CA GLN A 145 -13.36 3.06 18.80
C GLN A 145 -14.17 4.06 17.94
N ASP A 146 -14.28 5.29 18.41
CA ASP A 146 -14.92 6.38 17.67
C ASP A 146 -13.97 6.95 16.61
N TRP A 147 -14.37 6.83 15.34
CA TRP A 147 -13.62 7.35 14.20
C TRP A 147 -13.38 8.87 14.26
N ASN A 148 -14.29 9.62 14.94
CA ASN A 148 -14.12 11.06 15.12
C ASN A 148 -12.88 11.45 15.95
N GLN A 149 -12.32 10.49 16.68
CA GLN A 149 -11.14 10.69 17.52
C GLN A 149 -9.84 10.16 16.86
N ARG A 150 -9.92 9.52 15.68
CA ARG A 150 -8.75 8.95 15.00
C ARG A 150 -8.01 10.02 14.20
N ALA A 151 -6.74 10.22 14.50
CA ALA A 151 -5.93 11.29 13.92
C ALA A 151 -5.71 11.14 12.39
N ALA A 152 -5.62 9.91 11.89
CA ALA A 152 -5.34 9.62 10.48
C ALA A 152 -6.60 9.27 9.66
N ALA A 153 -7.79 9.60 10.14
CA ALA A 153 -9.03 9.44 9.38
C ALA A 153 -9.15 10.51 8.28
N ALA A 154 -9.69 10.13 7.13
CA ALA A 154 -10.19 11.08 6.15
C ALA A 154 -11.46 11.74 6.68
N CYS A 155 -11.76 12.95 6.19
CA CYS A 155 -12.84 13.77 6.73
C CYS A 155 -13.63 14.46 5.62
N LEU A 156 -14.96 14.54 5.76
CA LEU A 156 -15.87 15.27 4.87
C LEU A 156 -16.85 16.12 5.71
N ALA A 157 -16.95 17.39 5.36
CA ALA A 157 -17.99 18.25 5.91
C ALA A 157 -19.41 17.83 5.41
N PRO A 158 -20.47 18.29 6.08
CA PRO A 158 -21.84 18.05 5.64
C PRO A 158 -22.06 18.43 4.17
N GLY A 159 -22.67 17.53 3.40
CA GLY A 159 -22.99 17.72 2.00
C GLY A 159 -21.82 17.50 1.04
N GLU A 160 -20.59 17.39 1.53
CA GLU A 160 -19.41 17.15 0.69
C GLU A 160 -19.37 15.73 0.12
N ALA A 161 -18.64 15.63 -0.99
CA ALA A 161 -18.29 14.36 -1.62
C ALA A 161 -16.80 14.37 -1.98
N TRP A 162 -16.17 13.20 -1.90
CA TRP A 162 -14.79 12.97 -2.28
C TRP A 162 -14.70 11.70 -3.13
N SER A 163 -13.74 11.66 -4.04
CA SER A 163 -13.46 10.45 -4.80
C SER A 163 -11.99 10.30 -5.07
N THR A 164 -11.55 9.06 -5.26
CA THR A 164 -10.20 8.71 -5.67
C THR A 164 -10.24 7.59 -6.68
N THR A 165 -9.21 7.50 -7.53
CA THR A 165 -9.10 6.47 -8.57
C THR A 165 -7.73 5.82 -8.51
N LEU A 166 -7.71 4.52 -8.24
CA LEU A 166 -6.53 3.70 -8.47
C LEU A 166 -6.40 3.39 -9.95
N SER A 167 -5.29 3.79 -10.54
CA SER A 167 -4.91 3.41 -11.91
C SER A 167 -3.85 2.31 -11.84
N THR A 168 -4.14 1.18 -12.50
CA THR A 168 -3.19 0.06 -12.60
C THR A 168 -2.89 -0.20 -14.07
N THR A 169 -1.62 -0.26 -14.41
CA THR A 169 -1.10 -0.63 -15.73
C THR A 169 -0.52 -2.05 -15.68
N PHE A 170 -0.78 -2.82 -16.72
CA PHE A 170 -0.25 -4.16 -16.92
C PHE A 170 0.48 -4.18 -18.25
N GLU A 171 1.76 -4.55 -18.25
CA GLU A 171 2.56 -4.69 -19.48
C GLU A 171 3.17 -6.09 -19.58
N ARG A 172 3.18 -6.61 -20.83
CA ARG A 172 3.71 -7.93 -21.17
C ARG A 172 5.09 -7.83 -21.78
#